data_8d52db24497c68d2e4000b26f24449d8
#
_entry.id   8d52db24497c68d2e4000b26f24449d8
#
_cell.length_a   1.000
_cell.length_b   1.000
_cell.length_c   1.000
_cell.angle_alpha   90.00
_cell.angle_beta   90.00
_cell.angle_gamma   90.00
#
_symmetry.space_group_name_H-M   'P 1'
#
loop_
_entity.id
_entity.type
_entity.pdbx_description
1 polymer ?
#
loop_
_entity_poly.entity_id
_entity_poly.type
_entity_poly.pdbx_seq_one_letter_code
_entity_poly.pdbx_strand_id
1 'polypeptide(L)'
;MWNWEFAMSVLPKLLSVIHITIMTTILAFFLALILGLLLALGRRAKFKPLSWTVAAVTEFIRSTPLLIQLYFLYFALPVYGIHFSALTIGVLGLGIHYSTYLSEVYRSGIEAVSKGQWEAATALNFSRWKTWTKIVLPQAIRPITPVLGNYLIVMFKETPLLSTITVVEMMATAKLIGAASFRYVEAFTVVGLLFLLLSYPSALLIRRLEARISLK
;
A
#
# COMPACT_ATOMS: atom_id res chain seq x y z
N MET A 1 15.22 -8.24 -33.02
CA MET A 1 16.20 -7.18 -32.77
C MET A 1 15.51 -6.00 -32.10
N TRP A 2 16.16 -5.29 -31.17
CA TRP A 2 15.64 -4.09 -30.52
C TRP A 2 15.43 -2.95 -31.53
N ASN A 3 14.29 -2.24 -31.41
CA ASN A 3 13.95 -1.08 -32.24
C ASN A 3 13.72 0.16 -31.37
N TRP A 4 14.63 1.12 -31.48
CA TRP A 4 14.58 2.37 -30.72
C TRP A 4 13.40 3.26 -31.09
N GLU A 5 13.07 3.35 -32.37
CA GLU A 5 11.94 4.13 -32.84
C GLU A 5 10.63 3.63 -32.25
N PHE A 6 10.44 2.30 -32.27
CA PHE A 6 9.29 1.68 -31.63
C PHE A 6 9.27 1.93 -30.13
N ALA A 7 10.38 1.74 -29.41
CA ALA A 7 10.47 2.00 -27.98
C ALA A 7 10.08 3.45 -27.63
N MET A 8 10.55 4.41 -28.41
CA MET A 8 10.19 5.84 -28.26
C MET A 8 8.71 6.10 -28.57
N SER A 9 8.10 5.37 -29.50
CA SER A 9 6.66 5.48 -29.80
C SER A 9 5.75 4.92 -28.71
N VAL A 10 6.25 4.00 -27.88
CA VAL A 10 5.55 3.41 -26.71
C VAL A 10 5.45 4.41 -25.56
N LEU A 11 6.49 5.22 -25.34
CA LEU A 11 6.62 6.11 -24.20
C LEU A 11 5.42 7.06 -24.01
N PRO A 12 4.95 7.83 -25.00
CA PRO A 12 3.81 8.73 -24.82
C PRO A 12 2.50 7.98 -24.48
N LYS A 13 2.33 6.75 -24.99
CA LYS A 13 1.15 5.92 -24.67
C LYS A 13 1.16 5.47 -23.21
N LEU A 14 2.32 5.11 -22.66
CA LEU A 14 2.45 4.76 -21.25
C LEU A 14 2.29 5.98 -20.34
N LEU A 15 2.84 7.13 -20.75
CA LEU A 15 2.69 8.38 -19.99
C LEU A 15 1.23 8.85 -19.95
N SER A 16 0.42 8.58 -20.97
CA SER A 16 -0.99 8.95 -21.00
C SER A 16 -1.83 8.24 -19.91
N VAL A 17 -1.41 7.07 -19.47
CA VAL A 17 -2.10 6.26 -18.44
C VAL A 17 -1.41 6.24 -17.06
N ILE A 18 -0.25 6.90 -16.92
CA ILE A 18 0.53 6.95 -15.68
C ILE A 18 -0.29 7.47 -14.50
N HIS A 19 -1.21 8.40 -14.77
CA HIS A 19 -2.10 8.97 -13.77
C HIS A 19 -3.01 7.92 -13.14
N ILE A 20 -3.43 6.89 -13.88
CA ILE A 20 -4.25 5.78 -13.37
C ILE A 20 -3.45 4.97 -12.35
N THR A 21 -2.20 4.63 -12.67
CA THR A 21 -1.27 3.93 -11.77
C THR A 21 -1.06 4.72 -10.48
N ILE A 22 -0.75 6.02 -10.60
CA ILE A 22 -0.48 6.90 -9.44
C ILE A 22 -1.75 7.09 -8.60
N MET A 23 -2.88 7.41 -9.23
CA MET A 23 -4.15 7.63 -8.54
C MET A 23 -4.59 6.37 -7.77
N THR A 24 -4.52 5.21 -8.40
CA THR A 24 -4.88 3.94 -7.76
C THR A 24 -3.99 3.66 -6.55
N THR A 25 -2.67 3.88 -6.69
CA THR A 25 -1.72 3.74 -5.58
C THR A 25 -2.09 4.65 -4.41
N ILE A 26 -2.32 5.93 -4.68
CA ILE A 26 -2.63 6.93 -3.64
C ILE A 26 -3.95 6.58 -2.93
N LEU A 27 -5.02 6.29 -3.69
CA LEU A 27 -6.31 5.94 -3.12
C LEU A 27 -6.24 4.67 -2.27
N ALA A 28 -5.58 3.62 -2.79
CA ALA A 28 -5.38 2.38 -2.06
C ALA A 28 -4.52 2.59 -0.81
N PHE A 29 -3.49 3.43 -0.86
CA PHE A 29 -2.64 3.73 0.28
C PHE A 29 -3.40 4.49 1.38
N PHE A 30 -4.21 5.50 1.05
CA PHE A 30 -5.05 6.17 2.04
C PHE A 30 -6.05 5.22 2.68
N LEU A 31 -6.67 4.33 1.88
CA LEU A 31 -7.54 3.29 2.41
C LEU A 31 -6.77 2.35 3.36
N ALA A 32 -5.55 1.92 2.98
CA ALA A 32 -4.70 1.07 3.80
C ALA A 32 -4.27 1.74 5.12
N LEU A 33 -3.98 3.06 5.10
CA LEU A 33 -3.66 3.81 6.32
C LEU A 33 -4.83 3.82 7.30
N ILE A 34 -6.03 4.12 6.81
CA ILE A 34 -7.23 4.21 7.65
C ILE A 34 -7.61 2.82 8.20
N LEU A 35 -7.76 1.83 7.32
CA LEU A 35 -8.11 0.47 7.73
C LEU A 35 -7.04 -0.16 8.61
N GLY A 36 -5.75 0.06 8.30
CA GLY A 36 -4.63 -0.45 9.08
C GLY A 36 -4.63 0.10 10.51
N LEU A 37 -4.93 1.40 10.68
CA LEU A 37 -5.08 1.99 12.01
C LEU A 37 -6.26 1.36 12.76
N LEU A 38 -7.43 1.20 12.10
CA LEU A 38 -8.59 0.57 12.70
C LEU A 38 -8.32 -0.89 13.12
N LEU A 39 -7.62 -1.66 12.28
CA LEU A 39 -7.20 -3.03 12.60
C LEU A 39 -6.23 -3.05 13.78
N ALA A 40 -5.23 -2.15 13.82
CA ALA A 40 -4.30 -2.05 14.94
C ALA A 40 -5.01 -1.74 16.28
N LEU A 41 -5.98 -0.81 16.25
CA LEU A 41 -6.79 -0.48 17.41
C LEU A 41 -7.71 -1.64 17.82
N GLY A 42 -8.34 -2.32 16.85
CA GLY A 42 -9.19 -3.49 17.08
C GLY A 42 -8.44 -4.65 17.75
N ARG A 43 -7.20 -4.91 17.32
CA ARG A 43 -6.33 -5.94 17.98
C ARG A 43 -5.96 -5.61 19.42
N ARG A 44 -5.97 -4.33 19.80
CA ARG A 44 -5.71 -3.87 21.17
C ARG A 44 -6.97 -3.74 22.03
N ALA A 45 -8.13 -4.06 21.47
CA ALA A 45 -9.40 -3.99 22.20
C ALA A 45 -9.37 -4.89 23.44
N LYS A 46 -9.94 -4.39 24.56
CA LYS A 46 -10.09 -5.19 25.79
C LYS A 46 -11.05 -6.37 25.63
N PHE A 47 -12.05 -6.21 24.75
CA PHE A 47 -13.01 -7.25 24.39
C PHE A 47 -12.30 -8.31 23.53
N LYS A 48 -11.95 -9.44 24.16
CA LYS A 48 -11.14 -10.51 23.57
C LYS A 48 -11.72 -11.09 22.25
N PRO A 49 -13.05 -11.35 22.13
CA PRO A 49 -13.60 -11.84 20.87
C PRO A 49 -13.30 -10.90 19.69
N LEU A 50 -13.45 -9.58 19.86
CA LEU A 50 -13.10 -8.61 18.83
C LEU A 50 -11.61 -8.69 18.46
N SER A 51 -10.73 -8.68 19.47
CA SER A 51 -9.29 -8.75 19.23
C SER A 51 -8.88 -10.02 18.48
N TRP A 52 -9.45 -11.17 18.82
CA TRP A 52 -9.18 -12.46 18.16
C TRP A 52 -9.73 -12.48 16.73
N THR A 53 -10.96 -11.99 16.51
CA THR A 53 -11.53 -11.91 15.17
C THR A 53 -10.67 -11.02 14.26
N VAL A 54 -10.28 -9.83 14.74
CA VAL A 54 -9.41 -8.93 13.97
C VAL A 54 -8.06 -9.59 13.68
N ALA A 55 -7.47 -10.29 14.66
CA ALA A 55 -6.23 -11.02 14.47
C ALA A 55 -6.36 -12.11 13.39
N ALA A 56 -7.42 -12.93 13.46
CA ALA A 56 -7.67 -14.01 12.50
C ALA A 56 -7.89 -13.47 11.08
N VAL A 57 -8.71 -12.42 10.93
CA VAL A 57 -8.95 -11.77 9.62
C VAL A 57 -7.66 -11.18 9.05
N THR A 58 -6.89 -10.48 9.88
CA THR A 58 -5.61 -9.89 9.46
C THR A 58 -4.64 -10.98 8.98
N GLU A 59 -4.54 -12.08 9.72
CA GLU A 59 -3.65 -13.18 9.37
C GLU A 59 -4.12 -13.91 8.10
N PHE A 60 -5.41 -14.15 7.96
CA PHE A 60 -6.00 -14.74 6.75
C PHE A 60 -5.67 -13.94 5.49
N ILE A 61 -5.86 -12.60 5.54
CA ILE A 61 -5.57 -11.72 4.40
C ILE A 61 -4.06 -11.72 4.08
N ARG A 62 -3.19 -11.64 5.10
CA ARG A 62 -1.74 -11.65 4.89
C ARG A 62 -1.21 -12.98 4.37
N SER A 63 -1.83 -14.10 4.74
CA SER A 63 -1.42 -15.44 4.34
C SER A 63 -1.92 -15.83 2.94
N THR A 64 -2.72 -14.98 2.29
CA THR A 64 -3.22 -15.23 0.93
C THR A 64 -2.58 -14.27 -0.06
N PRO A 65 -2.22 -14.75 -1.30
CA PRO A 65 -1.63 -13.88 -2.31
C PRO A 65 -2.58 -12.77 -2.76
N LEU A 66 -2.06 -11.54 -2.88
CA LEU A 66 -2.84 -10.39 -3.34
C LEU A 66 -3.55 -10.65 -4.68
N LEU A 67 -2.86 -11.30 -5.63
CA LEU A 67 -3.44 -11.65 -6.93
C LEU A 67 -4.71 -12.49 -6.80
N ILE A 68 -4.72 -13.47 -5.90
CA ILE A 68 -5.88 -14.33 -5.66
C ILE A 68 -7.03 -13.52 -5.04
N GLN A 69 -6.71 -12.60 -4.13
CA GLN A 69 -7.70 -11.69 -3.54
C GLN A 69 -8.35 -10.79 -4.60
N LEU A 70 -7.53 -10.23 -5.52
CA LEU A 70 -8.02 -9.43 -6.64
C LEU A 70 -8.95 -10.23 -7.56
N TYR A 71 -8.57 -11.46 -7.90
CA TYR A 71 -9.41 -12.34 -8.71
C TYR A 71 -10.73 -12.69 -8.00
N PHE A 72 -10.67 -13.00 -6.72
CA PHE A 72 -11.87 -13.28 -5.94
C PHE A 72 -12.81 -12.07 -5.93
N LEU A 73 -12.31 -10.86 -5.66
CA LEU A 73 -13.11 -9.65 -5.67
C LEU A 73 -13.69 -9.34 -7.06
N TYR A 74 -12.93 -9.59 -8.12
CA TYR A 74 -13.33 -9.25 -9.48
C TYR A 74 -14.29 -10.25 -10.09
N PHE A 75 -14.08 -11.56 -9.88
CA PHE A 75 -14.86 -12.61 -10.52
C PHE A 75 -15.94 -13.21 -9.62
N ALA A 76 -15.74 -13.27 -8.30
CA ALA A 76 -16.69 -13.90 -7.41
C ALA A 76 -17.79 -12.93 -6.93
N LEU A 77 -17.49 -11.67 -6.64
CA LEU A 77 -18.51 -10.71 -6.16
C LEU A 77 -19.69 -10.52 -7.13
N PRO A 78 -19.48 -10.45 -8.46
CA PRO A 78 -20.59 -10.35 -9.42
C PRO A 78 -21.57 -11.53 -9.37
N VAL A 79 -21.11 -12.73 -9.01
CA VAL A 79 -21.97 -13.91 -8.85
C VAL A 79 -23.02 -13.71 -7.74
N TYR A 80 -22.68 -12.87 -6.74
CA TYR A 80 -23.56 -12.49 -5.63
C TYR A 80 -24.30 -11.17 -5.89
N GLY A 81 -24.28 -10.67 -7.13
CA GLY A 81 -24.97 -9.41 -7.51
C GLY A 81 -24.22 -8.13 -7.11
N ILE A 82 -22.97 -8.24 -6.64
CA ILE A 82 -22.17 -7.08 -6.22
C ILE A 82 -21.22 -6.70 -7.36
N HIS A 83 -21.49 -5.58 -8.02
CA HIS A 83 -20.73 -5.12 -9.18
C HIS A 83 -19.96 -3.83 -8.84
N PHE A 84 -18.63 -3.90 -8.94
CA PHE A 84 -17.74 -2.75 -8.85
C PHE A 84 -16.93 -2.60 -10.13
N SER A 85 -16.48 -1.38 -10.43
CA SER A 85 -15.53 -1.18 -11.52
C SER A 85 -14.19 -1.86 -11.20
N ALA A 86 -13.46 -2.30 -12.24
CA ALA A 86 -12.13 -2.90 -12.07
C ALA A 86 -11.19 -1.99 -11.26
N LEU A 87 -11.24 -0.67 -11.49
CA LEU A 87 -10.45 0.31 -10.74
C LEU A 87 -10.82 0.32 -9.25
N THR A 88 -12.13 0.29 -8.93
CA THR A 88 -12.59 0.23 -7.53
C THR A 88 -12.10 -1.05 -6.85
N ILE A 89 -12.18 -2.20 -7.54
CA ILE A 89 -11.66 -3.47 -7.02
C ILE A 89 -10.15 -3.41 -6.82
N GLY A 90 -9.41 -2.78 -7.73
CA GLY A 90 -7.97 -2.56 -7.58
C GLY A 90 -7.64 -1.75 -6.33
N VAL A 91 -8.35 -0.64 -6.09
CA VAL A 91 -8.18 0.20 -4.89
C VAL A 91 -8.54 -0.58 -3.63
N LEU A 92 -9.68 -1.29 -3.62
CA LEU A 92 -10.12 -2.08 -2.47
C LEU A 92 -9.16 -3.24 -2.17
N GLY A 93 -8.78 -4.01 -3.19
CA GLY A 93 -7.89 -5.16 -3.03
C GLY A 93 -6.52 -4.77 -2.49
N LEU A 94 -5.86 -3.79 -3.13
CA LEU A 94 -4.59 -3.23 -2.64
C LEU A 94 -4.76 -2.63 -1.24
N GLY A 95 -5.78 -1.80 -1.02
CA GLY A 95 -6.01 -1.11 0.24
C GLY A 95 -6.27 -2.07 1.40
N ILE A 96 -7.14 -3.06 1.21
CA ILE A 96 -7.45 -4.07 2.24
C ILE A 96 -6.23 -4.94 2.51
N HIS A 97 -5.55 -5.44 1.47
CA HIS A 97 -4.36 -6.27 1.63
C HIS A 97 -3.29 -5.55 2.45
N TYR A 98 -2.90 -4.35 2.02
CA TYR A 98 -1.84 -3.59 2.69
C TYR A 98 -2.27 -2.99 4.03
N SER A 99 -3.56 -2.81 4.29
CA SER A 99 -4.03 -2.40 5.62
C SER A 99 -3.60 -3.37 6.72
N THR A 100 -3.52 -4.66 6.41
CA THR A 100 -3.09 -5.69 7.35
C THR A 100 -1.61 -5.58 7.72
N TYR A 101 -0.76 -5.22 6.75
CA TYR A 101 0.66 -4.93 6.99
C TYR A 101 0.84 -3.63 7.76
N LEU A 102 0.12 -2.57 7.36
CA LEU A 102 0.17 -1.29 8.06
C LEU A 102 -0.35 -1.38 9.50
N SER A 103 -1.28 -2.30 9.79
CA SER A 103 -1.72 -2.55 11.15
C SER A 103 -0.59 -3.05 12.06
N GLU A 104 0.31 -3.88 11.55
CA GLU A 104 1.49 -4.33 12.28
C GLU A 104 2.52 -3.19 12.45
N VAL A 105 2.67 -2.34 11.42
CA VAL A 105 3.53 -1.16 11.52
C VAL A 105 3.03 -0.21 12.62
N TYR A 106 1.73 0.07 12.67
CA TYR A 106 1.15 0.88 13.75
C TYR A 106 1.34 0.21 15.12
N ARG A 107 1.11 -1.10 15.21
CA ARG A 107 1.29 -1.85 16.44
C ARG A 107 2.73 -1.77 16.95
N SER A 108 3.70 -2.02 16.08
CA SER A 108 5.13 -1.96 16.43
C SER A 108 5.55 -0.56 16.88
N GLY A 109 5.06 0.50 16.23
CA GLY A 109 5.33 1.88 16.64
C GLY A 109 4.79 2.21 18.03
N ILE A 110 3.58 1.74 18.36
CA ILE A 110 2.99 1.94 19.69
C ILE A 110 3.75 1.13 20.76
N GLU A 111 4.15 -0.09 20.45
CA GLU A 111 4.88 -0.97 21.38
C GLU A 111 6.33 -0.52 21.60
N ALA A 112 6.90 0.22 20.67
CA ALA A 112 8.23 0.82 20.81
C ALA A 112 8.29 1.95 21.86
N VAL A 113 7.15 2.53 22.25
CA VAL A 113 7.11 3.55 23.31
C VAL A 113 7.39 2.90 24.67
N SER A 114 8.45 3.35 25.33
CA SER A 114 8.93 2.76 26.58
C SER A 114 7.85 2.77 27.68
N LYS A 115 7.79 1.70 28.48
CA LYS A 115 6.83 1.59 29.59
C LYS A 115 6.94 2.75 30.57
N GLY A 116 8.15 3.27 30.82
CA GLY A 116 8.36 4.42 31.67
C GLY A 116 7.63 5.69 31.23
N GLN A 117 7.38 5.88 29.91
CA GLN A 117 6.57 6.99 29.39
C GLN A 117 5.10 6.87 29.82
N TRP A 118 4.57 5.65 29.84
CA TRP A 118 3.22 5.36 30.30
C TRP A 118 3.09 5.51 31.83
N GLU A 119 4.08 5.04 32.57
CA GLU A 119 4.16 5.16 34.03
C GLU A 119 4.30 6.62 34.48
N ALA A 120 5.18 7.37 33.84
CA ALA A 120 5.34 8.81 34.10
C ALA A 120 4.05 9.59 33.82
N ALA A 121 3.35 9.28 32.72
CA ALA A 121 2.06 9.91 32.43
C ALA A 121 1.02 9.61 33.52
N THR A 122 1.02 8.40 34.04
CA THR A 122 0.12 8.00 35.15
C THR A 122 0.50 8.72 36.45
N ALA A 123 1.78 8.80 36.79
CA ALA A 123 2.27 9.50 37.97
C ALA A 123 1.94 10.99 37.95
N LEU A 124 1.95 11.62 36.75
CA LEU A 124 1.54 13.00 36.53
C LEU A 124 0.01 13.20 36.43
N ASN A 125 -0.75 12.14 36.68
CA ASN A 125 -2.22 12.15 36.66
C ASN A 125 -2.81 12.58 35.30
N PHE A 126 -2.14 12.25 34.18
CA PHE A 126 -2.65 12.54 32.82
C PHE A 126 -3.86 11.66 32.51
N SER A 127 -4.89 12.27 31.94
CA SER A 127 -6.00 11.49 31.38
C SER A 127 -5.50 10.59 30.24
N ARG A 128 -6.21 9.47 29.97
CA ARG A 128 -5.86 8.57 28.88
C ARG A 128 -5.73 9.29 27.55
N TRP A 129 -6.65 10.20 27.24
CA TRP A 129 -6.60 11.00 26.00
C TRP A 129 -5.33 11.85 25.92
N LYS A 130 -4.97 12.53 27.01
CA LYS A 130 -3.76 13.35 27.08
C LYS A 130 -2.49 12.49 26.96
N THR A 131 -2.44 11.32 27.60
CA THR A 131 -1.34 10.37 27.46
C THR A 131 -1.17 9.93 26.00
N TRP A 132 -2.25 9.53 25.34
CA TRP A 132 -2.19 9.12 23.95
C TRP A 132 -1.76 10.25 23.01
N THR A 133 -2.40 11.42 23.10
CA THR A 133 -2.20 12.48 22.11
C THR A 133 -0.90 13.27 22.33
N LYS A 134 -0.45 13.42 23.57
CA LYS A 134 0.72 14.27 23.91
C LYS A 134 2.01 13.48 24.13
N ILE A 135 1.93 12.18 24.46
CA ILE A 135 3.10 11.38 24.80
C ILE A 135 3.28 10.22 23.80
N VAL A 136 2.28 9.36 23.67
CA VAL A 136 2.42 8.10 22.92
C VAL A 136 2.44 8.30 21.41
N LEU A 137 1.41 8.94 20.84
CA LEU A 137 1.30 9.13 19.40
C LEU A 137 2.49 9.87 18.78
N PRO A 138 2.99 11.00 19.35
CA PRO A 138 4.16 11.67 18.76
C PRO A 138 5.41 10.79 18.74
N GLN A 139 5.59 9.94 19.76
CA GLN A 139 6.72 9.01 19.83
C GLN A 139 6.53 7.79 18.93
N ALA A 140 5.31 7.27 18.84
CA ALA A 140 4.99 6.10 18.02
C ALA A 140 5.03 6.39 16.52
N ILE A 141 4.55 7.57 16.08
CA ILE A 141 4.44 7.91 14.66
C ILE A 141 5.81 8.17 14.01
N ARG A 142 6.73 8.81 14.73
CA ARG A 142 8.03 9.16 14.18
C ARG A 142 8.78 7.98 13.53
N PRO A 143 9.06 6.87 14.23
CA PRO A 143 9.83 5.75 13.68
C PRO A 143 9.08 4.99 12.59
N ILE A 144 7.75 5.01 12.57
CA ILE A 144 6.97 4.29 11.56
C ILE A 144 6.75 5.09 10.27
N THR A 145 6.90 6.42 10.28
CA THR A 145 6.66 7.26 9.10
C THR A 145 7.47 6.83 7.88
N PRO A 146 8.79 6.55 7.96
CA PRO A 146 9.54 6.04 6.82
C PRO A 146 9.05 4.67 6.35
N VAL A 147 8.66 3.81 7.28
CA VAL A 147 8.13 2.46 6.97
C VAL A 147 6.82 2.57 6.18
N LEU A 148 5.91 3.47 6.60
CA LEU A 148 4.68 3.76 5.85
C LEU A 148 4.99 4.28 4.44
N GLY A 149 5.98 5.18 4.31
CA GLY A 149 6.44 5.67 3.01
C GLY A 149 7.00 4.54 2.11
N ASN A 150 7.71 3.57 2.67
CA ASN A 150 8.17 2.40 1.94
C ASN A 150 7.00 1.55 1.42
N TYR A 151 5.93 1.38 2.21
CA TYR A 151 4.73 0.68 1.74
C TYR A 151 4.01 1.40 0.60
N LEU A 152 4.00 2.73 0.55
CA LEU A 152 3.49 3.46 -0.60
C LEU A 152 4.22 3.06 -1.89
N ILE A 153 5.57 2.96 -1.83
CA ILE A 153 6.39 2.55 -2.98
C ILE A 153 6.16 1.08 -3.34
N VAL A 154 6.00 0.21 -2.35
CA VAL A 154 5.67 -1.21 -2.59
C VAL A 154 4.33 -1.31 -3.31
N MET A 155 3.28 -0.64 -2.81
CA MET A 155 1.95 -0.62 -3.44
C MET A 155 1.98 -0.09 -4.87
N PHE A 156 2.78 0.96 -5.13
CA PHE A 156 3.01 1.46 -6.49
C PHE A 156 3.57 0.38 -7.41
N LYS A 157 4.55 -0.40 -6.95
CA LYS A 157 5.16 -1.50 -7.73
C LYS A 157 4.27 -2.73 -7.87
N GLU A 158 3.22 -2.85 -7.08
CA GLU A 158 2.22 -3.93 -7.17
C GLU A 158 1.05 -3.58 -8.10
N THR A 159 0.92 -2.32 -8.54
CA THR A 159 -0.14 -1.93 -9.48
C THR A 159 -0.17 -2.71 -10.80
N PRO A 160 0.95 -3.26 -11.36
CA PRO A 160 0.91 -4.15 -12.52
C PRO A 160 0.00 -5.36 -12.36
N LEU A 161 -0.26 -5.83 -11.14
CA LEU A 161 -1.21 -6.92 -10.88
C LEU A 161 -2.64 -6.54 -11.29
N LEU A 162 -2.98 -5.26 -11.28
CA LEU A 162 -4.32 -4.78 -11.66
C LEU A 162 -4.63 -4.97 -13.14
N SER A 163 -3.59 -5.12 -13.98
CA SER A 163 -3.75 -5.49 -15.39
C SER A 163 -4.47 -6.84 -15.57
N THR A 164 -4.44 -7.70 -14.57
CA THR A 164 -5.06 -9.03 -14.60
C THR A 164 -6.57 -8.99 -14.36
N ILE A 165 -7.05 -7.89 -13.78
CA ILE A 165 -8.47 -7.58 -13.56
C ILE A 165 -8.97 -6.45 -14.46
N THR A 166 -8.35 -6.30 -15.62
CA THR A 166 -8.71 -5.36 -16.71
C THR A 166 -8.55 -3.87 -16.41
N VAL A 167 -7.83 -3.48 -15.36
CA VAL A 167 -7.47 -2.06 -15.16
C VAL A 167 -6.43 -1.67 -16.21
N VAL A 168 -6.76 -0.67 -17.05
CA VAL A 168 -5.87 -0.19 -18.10
C VAL A 168 -4.90 0.85 -17.52
N GLU A 169 -3.91 0.36 -16.79
CA GLU A 169 -2.76 1.10 -16.24
C GLU A 169 -1.51 0.87 -17.11
N MET A 170 -0.34 1.34 -16.68
CA MET A 170 0.90 1.25 -17.48
C MET A 170 1.25 -0.16 -17.96
N MET A 171 1.14 -1.19 -17.10
CA MET A 171 1.47 -2.56 -17.47
C MET A 171 0.45 -3.17 -18.43
N ALA A 172 -0.85 -2.91 -18.20
CA ALA A 172 -1.90 -3.34 -19.13
C ALA A 172 -1.70 -2.71 -20.51
N THR A 173 -1.38 -1.41 -20.56
CA THR A 173 -1.09 -0.70 -21.82
C THR A 173 0.14 -1.29 -22.52
N ALA A 174 1.21 -1.61 -21.79
CA ALA A 174 2.38 -2.28 -22.35
C ALA A 174 2.05 -3.66 -22.93
N LYS A 175 1.21 -4.45 -22.23
CA LYS A 175 0.71 -5.74 -22.73
C LYS A 175 -0.09 -5.60 -24.02
N LEU A 176 -1.00 -4.62 -24.10
CA LEU A 176 -1.81 -4.35 -25.29
C LEU A 176 -0.93 -3.94 -26.48
N ILE A 177 0.05 -3.05 -26.27
CA ILE A 177 0.99 -2.63 -27.30
C ILE A 177 1.83 -3.84 -27.77
N GLY A 178 2.36 -4.64 -26.84
CA GLY A 178 3.13 -5.85 -27.15
C GLY A 178 2.33 -6.86 -27.95
N ALA A 179 1.07 -7.09 -27.59
CA ALA A 179 0.16 -8.00 -28.30
C ALA A 179 -0.16 -7.52 -29.73
N ALA A 180 -0.41 -6.21 -29.91
CA ALA A 180 -0.75 -5.65 -31.22
C ALA A 180 0.44 -5.60 -32.19
N SER A 181 1.67 -5.46 -31.66
CA SER A 181 2.88 -5.29 -32.47
C SER A 181 3.80 -6.51 -32.48
N PHE A 182 3.53 -7.53 -31.66
CA PHE A 182 4.41 -8.66 -31.36
C PHE A 182 5.79 -8.25 -30.83
N ARG A 183 5.88 -7.04 -30.21
CA ARG A 183 7.11 -6.43 -29.67
C ARG A 183 7.02 -6.21 -28.17
N TYR A 184 7.01 -7.30 -27.42
CA TYR A 184 6.90 -7.26 -25.97
C TYR A 184 8.17 -6.74 -25.28
N VAL A 185 9.35 -7.02 -25.86
CA VAL A 185 10.63 -6.66 -25.22
C VAL A 185 10.75 -5.15 -25.05
N GLU A 186 10.50 -4.38 -26.11
CA GLU A 186 10.56 -2.92 -26.06
C GLU A 186 9.47 -2.36 -25.13
N ALA A 187 8.22 -2.84 -25.26
CA ALA A 187 7.11 -2.36 -24.45
C ALA A 187 7.35 -2.61 -22.94
N PHE A 188 7.81 -3.81 -22.58
CA PHE A 188 8.07 -4.14 -21.17
C PHE A 188 9.33 -3.48 -20.63
N THR A 189 10.35 -3.26 -21.45
CA THR A 189 11.53 -2.50 -21.03
C THR A 189 11.16 -1.05 -20.73
N VAL A 190 10.39 -0.39 -21.60
CA VAL A 190 9.98 1.00 -21.40
C VAL A 190 9.12 1.14 -20.14
N VAL A 191 8.14 0.26 -19.92
CA VAL A 191 7.32 0.31 -18.69
C VAL A 191 8.15 0.02 -17.45
N GLY A 192 9.09 -0.94 -17.50
CA GLY A 192 10.01 -1.23 -16.40
C GLY A 192 10.89 -0.03 -16.03
N LEU A 193 11.40 0.67 -17.05
CA LEU A 193 12.17 1.91 -16.86
C LEU A 193 11.32 3.03 -16.22
N LEU A 194 10.06 3.17 -16.60
CA LEU A 194 9.15 4.13 -15.99
C LEU A 194 8.88 3.81 -14.52
N PHE A 195 8.63 2.53 -14.19
CA PHE A 195 8.50 2.10 -12.79
C PHE A 195 9.77 2.38 -11.99
N LEU A 196 10.96 2.13 -12.57
CA LEU A 196 12.25 2.42 -11.94
C LEU A 196 12.44 3.92 -11.71
N LEU A 197 12.19 4.75 -12.74
CA LEU A 197 12.33 6.21 -12.69
C LEU A 197 11.41 6.86 -11.66
N LEU A 198 10.25 6.27 -11.38
CA LEU A 198 9.33 6.78 -10.37
C LEU A 198 9.64 6.21 -8.97
N SER A 199 9.91 4.92 -8.86
CA SER A 199 10.12 4.28 -7.55
C SER A 199 11.48 4.58 -6.94
N TYR A 200 12.56 4.67 -7.73
CA TYR A 200 13.91 4.86 -7.21
C TYR A 200 14.12 6.24 -6.56
N PRO A 201 13.75 7.38 -7.19
CA PRO A 201 13.83 8.68 -6.53
C PRO A 201 12.94 8.76 -5.27
N SER A 202 11.75 8.16 -5.33
CA SER A 202 10.84 8.08 -4.17
C SER A 202 11.49 7.33 -3.01
N ALA A 203 12.17 6.21 -3.27
CA ALA A 203 12.92 5.46 -2.26
C ALA A 203 14.08 6.26 -1.66
N LEU A 204 14.79 7.05 -2.47
CA LEU A 204 15.85 7.94 -1.97
C LEU A 204 15.30 9.04 -1.05
N LEU A 205 14.12 9.60 -1.37
CA LEU A 205 13.44 10.58 -0.52
C LEU A 205 13.04 9.97 0.83
N ILE A 206 12.48 8.77 0.83
CA ILE A 206 12.12 8.06 2.07
C ILE A 206 13.36 7.78 2.93
N ARG A 207 14.47 7.29 2.34
CA ARG A 207 15.74 7.08 3.07
C ARG A 207 16.28 8.37 3.69
N ARG A 208 16.18 9.51 2.99
CA ARG A 208 16.58 10.81 3.56
C ARG A 208 15.69 11.23 4.74
N LEU A 209 14.39 10.94 4.64
CA LEU A 209 13.45 11.19 5.74
C LEU A 209 13.79 10.32 6.95
N GLU A 210 14.06 9.04 6.75
CA GLU A 210 14.47 8.10 7.78
C GLU A 210 15.73 8.57 8.51
N ALA A 211 16.78 8.95 7.76
CA ALA A 211 18.01 9.47 8.33
C ALA A 211 17.80 10.73 9.20
N ARG A 212 16.87 11.61 8.82
CA ARG A 212 16.53 12.81 9.63
C ARG A 212 15.76 12.47 10.90
N ILE A 213 14.97 11.39 10.89
CA ILE A 213 14.17 10.98 12.04
C ILE A 213 15.03 10.21 13.06
N SER A 214 15.95 9.37 12.58
CA SER A 214 16.86 8.58 13.43
C SER A 214 17.92 9.40 14.15
N LEU A 215 18.24 10.61 13.68
CA LEU A 215 19.22 11.53 14.30
C LEU A 215 18.62 12.42 15.40
N LYS A 216 17.34 12.30 15.70
CA LYS A 216 16.63 13.06 16.76
C LYS A 216 16.00 12.12 17.79
#